data_b76a4fb23a2c00e27db38dea07e81dfa
#
_entry.id   b76a4fb23a2c00e27db38dea07e81dfa
#
_cell.length_a   1.000
_cell.length_b   1.000
_cell.length_c   1.000
_cell.angle_alpha   90.00
_cell.angle_beta   90.00
_cell.angle_gamma   90.00
#
_symmetry.space_group_name_H-M   'P 1'
#
loop_
_entity.id
_entity.type
_entity.pdbx_description
1 polymer ?
#
loop_
_entity_poly.entity_id
_entity_poly.type
_entity_poly.pdbx_seq_one_letter_code
_entity_poly.pdbx_strand_id
1 'polypeptide(L)'
;EIQKLKKEKMLCWLYDEDRWPSGSAGGIVTKNVQYRSRFLVFEPEGVDKEEKEEFMSAAKAVRSKNRFLLGSYRIILNEEGRLKSYQSLKTEKPNEAGEIWSAWLEVSGDTPWFNNQAYVNTLDKNAINQFIEITHQEYYKRFADEFGKTIPGIFTDEPQTCHKEVLSEPFEKKAVILPFTDDFDDTFQKRYGFSILECIPELIWERENGEISQARY
;
A
#
# COMPACT_ATOMS: atom_id res chain seq x y z
N GLU A 1 -8.77 -20.50 -29.14
CA GLU A 1 -7.36 -20.93 -28.91
C GLU A 1 -7.28 -22.17 -28.03
N ILE A 2 -7.86 -22.18 -26.81
CA ILE A 2 -7.84 -23.32 -25.87
C ILE A 2 -8.32 -24.63 -26.54
N GLN A 3 -9.43 -24.59 -27.31
CA GLN A 3 -9.93 -25.77 -28.04
C GLN A 3 -8.96 -26.28 -29.12
N LYS A 4 -8.18 -25.39 -29.74
CA LYS A 4 -7.15 -25.78 -30.70
C LYS A 4 -5.98 -26.45 -29.97
N LEU A 5 -5.50 -25.87 -28.90
CA LEU A 5 -4.43 -26.43 -28.06
C LEU A 5 -4.77 -27.82 -27.53
N LYS A 6 -6.02 -28.00 -27.09
CA LYS A 6 -6.55 -29.30 -26.66
C LYS A 6 -6.44 -30.35 -27.77
N LYS A 7 -6.85 -30.03 -29.02
CA LYS A 7 -6.74 -30.94 -30.17
C LYS A 7 -5.29 -31.31 -30.48
N GLU A 8 -4.37 -30.38 -30.31
CA GLU A 8 -2.96 -30.56 -30.56
C GLU A 8 -2.20 -31.15 -29.36
N LYS A 9 -2.91 -31.50 -28.27
CA LYS A 9 -2.37 -32.03 -27.00
C LYS A 9 -1.32 -31.12 -26.36
N MET A 10 -1.51 -29.81 -26.49
CA MET A 10 -0.67 -28.78 -25.91
C MET A 10 -1.29 -28.27 -24.61
N LEU A 11 -0.46 -27.73 -23.71
CA LEU A 11 -0.89 -27.05 -22.50
C LEU A 11 -1.02 -25.54 -22.75
N CYS A 12 -1.93 -24.90 -21.99
CA CYS A 12 -2.20 -23.47 -22.04
C CYS A 12 -2.18 -22.90 -20.62
N TRP A 13 -1.16 -22.17 -20.26
CA TRP A 13 -1.17 -21.34 -19.06
C TRP A 13 -1.97 -20.06 -19.34
N LEU A 14 -2.87 -19.72 -18.46
CA LEU A 14 -3.56 -18.44 -18.49
C LEU A 14 -2.70 -17.40 -17.79
N TYR A 15 -2.88 -16.15 -18.18
CA TYR A 15 -2.21 -14.99 -17.59
C TYR A 15 -3.28 -13.96 -17.22
N ASP A 16 -3.30 -13.51 -15.97
CA ASP A 16 -4.39 -12.70 -15.42
C ASP A 16 -4.10 -11.20 -15.38
N GLU A 17 -3.01 -10.80 -15.99
CA GLU A 17 -2.57 -9.41 -15.99
C GLU A 17 -2.89 -8.69 -17.30
N ASP A 18 -3.32 -7.44 -17.19
CA ASP A 18 -3.39 -6.45 -18.27
C ASP A 18 -2.19 -5.48 -18.19
N ARG A 19 -1.85 -5.07 -16.98
CA ARG A 19 -0.71 -4.20 -16.65
C ARG A 19 -0.07 -4.68 -15.36
N TRP A 20 1.21 -5.00 -15.43
CA TRP A 20 2.01 -5.40 -14.26
C TRP A 20 1.97 -4.36 -13.13
N PRO A 21 1.81 -4.76 -11.86
CA PRO A 21 1.55 -6.12 -11.37
C PRO A 21 0.07 -6.53 -11.47
N SER A 22 -0.20 -7.85 -11.40
CA SER A 22 -1.57 -8.39 -11.47
C SER A 22 -2.45 -7.85 -10.34
N GLY A 23 -3.74 -7.60 -10.64
CA GLY A 23 -4.72 -7.23 -9.62
C GLY A 23 -5.75 -6.19 -10.06
N SER A 24 -5.44 -5.33 -11.02
CA SER A 24 -6.33 -4.23 -11.43
C SER A 24 -7.34 -4.62 -12.51
N ALA A 25 -7.13 -5.73 -13.21
CA ALA A 25 -7.96 -6.21 -14.32
C ALA A 25 -8.27 -5.09 -15.33
N GLY A 26 -7.23 -4.48 -15.91
CA GLY A 26 -7.38 -3.35 -16.83
C GLY A 26 -7.99 -2.09 -16.20
N GLY A 27 -7.90 -1.94 -14.89
CA GLY A 27 -8.50 -0.85 -14.13
C GLY A 27 -9.99 -1.06 -13.79
N ILE A 28 -10.59 -2.19 -14.20
CA ILE A 28 -12.02 -2.46 -13.96
C ILE A 28 -12.31 -2.57 -12.46
N VAL A 29 -11.46 -3.25 -11.71
CA VAL A 29 -11.58 -3.39 -10.25
C VAL A 29 -11.53 -2.02 -9.57
N THR A 30 -10.58 -1.21 -9.95
CA THR A 30 -10.24 0.06 -9.28
C THR A 30 -11.03 1.29 -9.76
N LYS A 31 -11.98 1.09 -10.68
CA LYS A 31 -13.10 2.04 -10.88
C LYS A 31 -13.85 2.28 -9.58
N ASN A 32 -14.00 1.23 -8.77
CA ASN A 32 -14.46 1.38 -7.40
C ASN A 32 -13.31 1.90 -6.53
N VAL A 33 -13.42 3.14 -6.08
CA VAL A 33 -12.41 3.82 -5.25
C VAL A 33 -12.11 3.05 -3.96
N GLN A 34 -13.06 2.28 -3.45
CA GLN A 34 -12.87 1.44 -2.25
C GLN A 34 -11.83 0.33 -2.47
N TYR A 35 -11.62 -0.11 -3.71
CA TYR A 35 -10.69 -1.19 -4.05
C TYR A 35 -9.31 -0.70 -4.48
N ARG A 36 -9.09 0.62 -4.46
CA ARG A 36 -7.80 1.22 -4.82
C ARG A 36 -6.77 1.00 -3.73
N SER A 37 -5.52 0.84 -4.11
CA SER A 37 -4.37 0.79 -3.21
C SER A 37 -4.38 1.96 -2.22
N ARG A 38 -4.02 1.67 -0.99
CA ARG A 38 -3.89 2.63 0.10
C ARG A 38 -2.51 2.55 0.70
N PHE A 39 -2.10 3.64 1.29
CA PHE A 39 -0.82 3.71 1.98
C PHE A 39 -0.86 4.75 3.10
N LEU A 40 -0.02 4.52 4.10
CA LEU A 40 0.27 5.49 5.12
C LEU A 40 1.26 6.51 4.56
N VAL A 41 0.91 7.79 4.69
CA VAL A 41 1.84 8.90 4.46
C VAL A 41 2.13 9.55 5.79
N PHE A 42 3.40 9.55 6.21
CA PHE A 42 3.84 10.22 7.41
C PHE A 42 4.79 11.36 7.02
N GLU A 43 4.36 12.59 7.22
CA GLU A 43 5.05 13.77 6.67
C GLU A 43 5.10 14.92 7.68
N PRO A 44 6.19 15.71 7.71
CA PRO A 44 6.29 16.89 8.55
C PRO A 44 5.38 18.00 8.03
N GLU A 45 4.96 18.91 8.92
CA GLU A 45 4.22 20.10 8.50
C GLU A 45 5.07 21.03 7.65
N GLY A 46 4.46 21.66 6.64
CA GLY A 46 5.09 22.68 5.79
C GLY A 46 5.98 22.13 4.69
N VAL A 47 5.99 20.82 4.45
CA VAL A 47 6.67 20.24 3.28
C VAL A 47 5.76 20.35 2.06
N ASP A 48 6.24 21.07 1.05
CA ASP A 48 5.58 21.12 -0.25
C ASP A 48 5.65 19.75 -0.93
N LYS A 49 4.53 19.36 -1.51
CA LYS A 49 4.47 18.15 -2.34
C LYS A 49 5.28 18.39 -3.61
N GLU A 50 6.53 17.99 -3.63
CA GLU A 50 7.28 17.90 -4.88
C GLU A 50 6.69 16.76 -5.71
N GLU A 51 5.79 17.07 -6.62
CA GLU A 51 5.41 16.18 -7.71
C GLU A 51 6.56 16.16 -8.72
N LYS A 52 7.58 15.34 -8.46
CA LYS A 52 8.52 14.97 -9.51
C LYS A 52 7.85 13.92 -10.38
N GLU A 53 7.56 14.29 -11.62
CA GLU A 53 7.26 13.34 -12.70
C GLU A 53 8.50 12.47 -12.98
N GLU A 54 8.82 11.56 -12.10
CA GLU A 54 9.72 10.47 -12.41
C GLU A 54 8.95 9.34 -13.08
N PHE A 55 9.64 8.62 -13.99
CA PHE A 55 9.13 7.40 -14.64
C PHE A 55 8.43 6.52 -13.59
N MET A 56 7.11 6.45 -13.69
CA MET A 56 6.30 5.83 -12.64
C MET A 56 6.49 4.32 -12.69
N SER A 57 7.21 3.78 -11.73
CA SER A 57 7.12 2.37 -11.41
C SER A 57 5.69 2.04 -11.01
N ALA A 58 5.13 0.95 -11.55
CA ALA A 58 3.77 0.50 -11.22
C ALA A 58 3.53 0.30 -9.71
N ALA A 59 4.60 0.03 -8.97
CA ALA A 59 4.58 -0.16 -7.52
C ALA A 59 4.77 1.14 -6.71
N LYS A 60 5.02 2.28 -7.37
CA LYS A 60 5.13 3.56 -6.68
C LYS A 60 3.75 4.03 -6.21
N ALA A 61 3.69 4.54 -4.99
CA ALA A 61 2.48 5.18 -4.47
C ALA A 61 2.16 6.44 -5.30
N VAL A 62 0.99 6.47 -5.91
CA VAL A 62 0.52 7.65 -6.65
C VAL A 62 -0.22 8.55 -5.69
N ARG A 63 0.40 9.68 -5.32
CA ARG A 63 -0.14 10.64 -4.36
C ARG A 63 -1.45 11.25 -4.85
N SER A 64 -2.39 11.50 -3.93
CA SER A 64 -3.68 12.11 -4.21
C SER A 64 -4.10 13.10 -3.12
N LYS A 65 -5.20 13.82 -3.39
CA LYS A 65 -5.86 14.66 -2.37
C LYS A 65 -6.89 13.87 -1.56
N ASN A 66 -7.20 12.63 -1.95
CA ASN A 66 -8.13 11.76 -1.25
C ASN A 66 -7.40 11.10 -0.07
N ARG A 67 -7.37 11.80 1.06
CA ARG A 67 -6.63 11.36 2.25
C ARG A 67 -7.36 11.70 3.53
N PHE A 68 -7.14 10.91 4.55
CA PHE A 68 -7.77 10.99 5.85
C PHE A 68 -6.69 11.08 6.94
N LEU A 69 -6.81 12.07 7.83
CA LEU A 69 -5.89 12.22 8.94
C LEU A 69 -6.09 11.08 9.94
N LEU A 70 -5.03 10.32 10.20
CA LEU A 70 -5.00 9.26 11.21
C LEU A 70 -4.52 9.78 12.57
N GLY A 71 -3.58 10.73 12.56
CA GLY A 71 -3.06 11.37 13.78
C GLY A 71 -1.94 12.35 13.48
N SER A 72 -1.62 13.19 14.45
CA SER A 72 -0.46 14.08 14.41
C SER A 72 0.40 13.86 15.65
N TYR A 73 1.70 14.03 15.49
CA TYR A 73 2.69 13.73 16.53
C TYR A 73 3.68 14.86 16.62
N ARG A 74 3.99 15.26 17.85
CA ARG A 74 5.16 16.07 18.13
C ARG A 74 6.33 15.16 18.35
N ILE A 75 7.43 15.39 17.63
CA ILE A 75 8.61 14.54 17.61
C ILE A 75 9.81 15.35 18.10
N ILE A 76 10.58 14.76 19.00
CA ILE A 76 11.83 15.30 19.48
C ILE A 76 12.91 14.25 19.24
N LEU A 77 13.88 14.60 18.39
CA LEU A 77 15.08 13.81 18.16
C LEU A 77 16.23 14.35 19.00
N ASN A 78 17.18 13.49 19.38
CA ASN A 78 18.45 13.91 19.96
C ASN A 78 19.44 14.32 18.86
N GLU A 79 20.64 14.75 19.24
CA GLU A 79 21.69 15.20 18.33
C GLU A 79 22.16 14.12 17.34
N GLU A 80 21.96 12.84 17.68
CA GLU A 80 22.30 11.69 16.83
C GLU A 80 21.14 11.30 15.88
N GLY A 81 20.01 12.01 15.94
CA GLY A 81 18.82 11.71 15.13
C GLY A 81 17.99 10.54 15.65
N ARG A 82 18.17 10.15 16.92
CA ARG A 82 17.34 9.13 17.57
C ARG A 82 16.13 9.76 18.25
N LEU A 83 15.04 8.99 18.31
CA LEU A 83 13.79 9.39 18.93
C LEU A 83 13.96 9.51 20.46
N LYS A 84 14.06 10.76 20.93
CA LYS A 84 14.15 11.09 22.35
C LYS A 84 12.77 10.99 23.03
N SER A 85 11.76 11.55 22.39
CA SER A 85 10.36 11.47 22.81
C SER A 85 9.42 11.81 21.68
N TYR A 86 8.18 11.39 21.80
CA TYR A 86 7.09 11.84 20.96
C TYR A 86 5.77 11.88 21.73
N GLN A 87 4.83 12.66 21.25
CA GLN A 87 3.50 12.80 21.81
C GLN A 87 2.45 12.85 20.70
N SER A 88 1.44 12.00 20.79
CA SER A 88 0.25 12.09 19.92
C SER A 88 -0.57 13.33 20.28
N LEU A 89 -0.89 14.13 19.27
CA LEU A 89 -1.65 15.39 19.42
C LEU A 89 -3.11 15.12 19.07
N LYS A 90 -3.99 15.14 20.06
CA LYS A 90 -5.42 14.87 19.84
C LYS A 90 -6.22 16.09 19.39
N THR A 91 -5.86 17.32 19.75
CA THR A 91 -6.66 18.54 19.45
C THR A 91 -5.93 19.87 19.46
N GLU A 92 -4.88 20.09 20.22
CA GLU A 92 -4.21 21.39 20.31
C GLU A 92 -2.70 21.26 19.99
N LYS A 93 -2.17 22.28 19.32
CA LYS A 93 -0.74 22.43 19.09
C LYS A 93 -0.18 23.36 20.19
N PRO A 94 0.22 22.84 21.34
CA PRO A 94 0.85 23.68 22.36
C PRO A 94 2.19 24.21 21.80
N ASN A 95 2.57 25.39 22.27
CA ASN A 95 3.77 26.11 21.85
C ASN A 95 5.03 25.49 22.51
N GLU A 96 5.27 24.20 22.30
CA GLU A 96 6.37 23.43 22.87
C GLU A 96 7.39 23.07 21.79
N ALA A 97 8.63 22.78 22.19
CA ALA A 97 9.69 22.36 21.30
C ALA A 97 9.36 21.00 20.62
N GLY A 98 9.83 20.81 19.40
CA GLY A 98 9.64 19.60 18.61
C GLY A 98 9.02 19.85 17.25
N GLU A 99 9.17 18.90 16.35
CA GLU A 99 8.60 18.96 15.00
C GLU A 99 7.25 18.26 14.97
N ILE A 100 6.30 18.80 14.22
CA ILE A 100 5.00 18.17 14.03
C ILE A 100 5.00 17.38 12.74
N TRP A 101 4.65 16.10 12.87
CA TRP A 101 4.46 15.18 11.77
C TRP A 101 3.04 14.65 11.79
N SER A 102 2.44 14.50 10.62
CA SER A 102 1.08 13.98 10.48
C SER A 102 1.04 12.69 9.69
N ALA A 103 0.26 11.75 10.19
CA ALA A 103 -0.02 10.47 9.56
C ALA A 103 -1.33 10.53 8.81
N TRP A 104 -1.32 10.18 7.54
CA TRP A 104 -2.49 10.16 6.66
C TRP A 104 -2.68 8.77 6.05
N LEU A 105 -3.92 8.31 6.02
CA LEU A 105 -4.32 7.27 5.09
C LEU A 105 -4.60 7.93 3.74
N GLU A 106 -3.85 7.60 2.71
CA GLU A 106 -4.03 8.16 1.37
C GLU A 106 -4.46 7.07 0.40
N VAL A 107 -5.50 7.35 -0.38
CA VAL A 107 -6.00 6.48 -1.46
C VAL A 107 -5.23 6.82 -2.72
N SER A 108 -4.68 5.81 -3.40
CA SER A 108 -3.89 6.01 -4.61
C SER A 108 -4.63 6.80 -5.69
N GLY A 109 -3.94 7.75 -6.29
CA GLY A 109 -4.40 8.52 -7.43
C GLY A 109 -4.45 7.72 -8.73
N ASP A 110 -4.99 8.34 -9.77
CA ASP A 110 -5.04 7.77 -11.11
C ASP A 110 -3.66 7.77 -11.78
N THR A 111 -3.41 6.76 -12.60
CA THR A 111 -2.20 6.67 -13.41
C THR A 111 -2.54 6.12 -14.80
N PRO A 112 -1.92 6.63 -15.87
CA PRO A 112 -2.05 6.09 -17.21
C PRO A 112 -1.64 4.62 -17.31
N TRP A 113 -0.74 4.17 -16.44
CA TRP A 113 -0.28 2.77 -16.39
C TRP A 113 -1.44 1.80 -16.14
N PHE A 114 -2.37 2.13 -15.26
CA PHE A 114 -3.56 1.32 -14.98
C PHE A 114 -4.82 1.86 -15.70
N ASN A 115 -4.70 2.30 -16.95
CA ASN A 115 -5.79 2.82 -17.78
C ASN A 115 -6.53 4.01 -17.13
N ASN A 116 -5.79 4.97 -16.58
CA ASN A 116 -6.29 6.12 -15.83
C ASN A 116 -7.16 5.71 -14.62
N GLN A 117 -6.77 4.63 -13.97
CA GLN A 117 -7.24 4.16 -12.68
C GLN A 117 -6.04 4.00 -11.73
N ALA A 118 -6.24 3.35 -10.60
CA ALA A 118 -5.19 3.05 -9.65
C ALA A 118 -4.87 1.55 -9.61
N TYR A 119 -3.80 1.18 -8.93
CA TYR A 119 -3.55 -0.21 -8.55
C TYR A 119 -4.55 -0.68 -7.50
N VAL A 120 -4.78 -1.99 -7.44
CA VAL A 120 -5.70 -2.60 -6.48
C VAL A 120 -5.11 -2.61 -5.06
N ASN A 121 -5.98 -2.53 -4.05
CA ASN A 121 -5.59 -2.76 -2.66
C ASN A 121 -5.41 -4.26 -2.39
N THR A 122 -4.19 -4.75 -2.48
CA THR A 122 -3.85 -6.16 -2.25
C THR A 122 -4.01 -6.60 -0.79
N LEU A 123 -4.16 -5.66 0.14
CA LEU A 123 -4.44 -5.93 1.54
C LEU A 123 -5.95 -6.02 1.84
N ASP A 124 -6.82 -5.67 0.87
CA ASP A 124 -8.26 -5.79 0.99
C ASP A 124 -8.77 -7.05 0.31
N LYS A 125 -9.28 -7.99 1.11
CA LYS A 125 -9.85 -9.25 0.63
C LYS A 125 -10.98 -9.04 -0.37
N ASN A 126 -11.81 -8.00 -0.22
CA ASN A 126 -12.93 -7.75 -1.12
C ASN A 126 -12.43 -7.25 -2.49
N ALA A 127 -11.40 -6.42 -2.50
CA ALA A 127 -10.76 -5.97 -3.74
C ALA A 127 -10.15 -7.16 -4.52
N ILE A 128 -9.47 -8.07 -3.83
CA ILE A 128 -8.91 -9.27 -4.45
C ILE A 128 -10.00 -10.25 -4.89
N ASN A 129 -11.06 -10.45 -4.13
CA ASN A 129 -12.20 -11.25 -4.55
C ASN A 129 -12.82 -10.68 -5.85
N GLN A 130 -12.96 -9.36 -5.95
CA GLN A 130 -13.47 -8.71 -7.16
C GLN A 130 -12.54 -8.95 -8.37
N PHE A 131 -11.23 -8.91 -8.17
CA PHE A 131 -10.26 -9.26 -9.21
C PHE A 131 -10.41 -10.71 -9.66
N ILE A 132 -10.54 -11.65 -8.73
CA ILE A 132 -10.76 -13.08 -9.03
C ILE A 132 -12.07 -13.28 -9.81
N GLU A 133 -13.15 -12.62 -9.41
CA GLU A 133 -14.45 -12.72 -10.10
C GLU A 133 -14.40 -12.21 -11.55
N ILE A 134 -13.70 -11.12 -11.80
CA ILE A 134 -13.59 -10.51 -13.13
C ILE A 134 -12.64 -11.29 -14.04
N THR A 135 -11.63 -11.95 -13.49
CA THR A 135 -10.58 -12.64 -14.25
C THR A 135 -10.70 -14.16 -14.16
N HIS A 136 -10.29 -14.76 -13.06
CA HIS A 136 -10.19 -16.21 -12.89
C HIS A 136 -11.55 -16.93 -13.05
N GLN A 137 -12.60 -16.39 -12.45
CA GLN A 137 -13.94 -17.00 -12.52
C GLN A 137 -14.53 -16.95 -13.93
N GLU A 138 -14.21 -15.93 -14.72
CA GLU A 138 -14.66 -15.86 -16.11
C GLU A 138 -14.02 -16.94 -16.99
N TYR A 139 -12.77 -17.28 -16.74
CA TYR A 139 -12.13 -18.42 -17.39
C TYR A 139 -12.73 -19.74 -16.90
N TYR A 140 -12.92 -19.88 -15.57
CA TYR A 140 -13.47 -21.10 -14.99
C TYR A 140 -14.88 -21.39 -15.49
N LYS A 141 -15.78 -20.40 -15.55
CA LYS A 141 -17.14 -20.54 -16.09
C LYS A 141 -17.17 -21.11 -17.52
N ARG A 142 -16.17 -20.81 -18.32
CA ARG A 142 -16.11 -21.20 -19.75
C ARG A 142 -15.35 -22.48 -19.99
N PHE A 143 -14.39 -22.81 -19.16
CA PHE A 143 -13.39 -23.85 -19.39
C PHE A 143 -13.13 -24.75 -18.17
N ALA A 144 -14.10 -24.88 -17.25
CA ALA A 144 -13.93 -25.64 -16.01
C ALA A 144 -13.36 -27.05 -16.25
N ASP A 145 -13.84 -27.74 -17.28
CA ASP A 145 -13.42 -29.11 -17.62
C ASP A 145 -11.95 -29.21 -18.13
N GLU A 146 -11.37 -28.09 -18.49
CA GLU A 146 -9.99 -28.04 -18.99
C GLU A 146 -8.96 -27.72 -17.90
N PHE A 147 -9.40 -27.22 -16.73
CA PHE A 147 -8.51 -26.98 -15.59
C PHE A 147 -7.96 -28.29 -15.04
N GLY A 148 -6.65 -28.32 -14.79
CA GLY A 148 -5.91 -29.54 -14.44
C GLY A 148 -5.63 -30.48 -15.61
N LYS A 149 -5.99 -30.08 -16.84
CA LYS A 149 -5.77 -30.83 -18.09
C LYS A 149 -5.05 -29.94 -19.10
N THR A 150 -5.80 -29.35 -20.05
CA THR A 150 -5.25 -28.41 -21.05
C THR A 150 -4.80 -27.11 -20.37
N ILE A 151 -5.47 -26.67 -19.30
CA ILE A 151 -5.12 -25.49 -18.51
C ILE A 151 -4.53 -25.99 -17.16
N PRO A 152 -3.20 -26.05 -17.02
CA PRO A 152 -2.57 -26.49 -15.78
C PRO A 152 -2.70 -25.45 -14.64
N GLY A 153 -2.84 -24.18 -14.99
CA GLY A 153 -2.97 -23.11 -14.00
C GLY A 153 -3.10 -21.72 -14.61
N ILE A 154 -3.21 -20.74 -13.72
CA ILE A 154 -3.19 -19.32 -14.06
C ILE A 154 -1.89 -18.75 -13.48
N PHE A 155 -1.18 -17.98 -14.27
CA PHE A 155 -0.02 -17.22 -13.82
C PHE A 155 -0.48 -15.84 -13.35
N THR A 156 -0.17 -15.55 -12.09
CA THR A 156 -0.41 -14.25 -11.44
C THR A 156 0.95 -13.58 -11.22
N ASP A 157 1.13 -12.37 -11.73
CA ASP A 157 2.43 -11.72 -11.79
C ASP A 157 2.61 -10.71 -10.66
N GLU A 158 3.42 -11.07 -9.69
CA GLU A 158 3.95 -10.26 -8.60
C GLU A 158 2.94 -9.30 -7.93
N PRO A 159 1.76 -9.76 -7.46
CA PRO A 159 0.87 -8.88 -6.71
C PRO A 159 1.61 -8.34 -5.49
N GLN A 160 1.54 -7.03 -5.29
CA GLN A 160 2.36 -6.36 -4.28
C GLN A 160 1.60 -5.22 -3.59
N THR A 161 2.17 -4.70 -2.52
CA THR A 161 1.77 -3.44 -1.91
C THR A 161 2.57 -2.29 -2.54
N CYS A 162 2.26 -1.03 -2.20
CA CYS A 162 3.10 0.08 -2.62
C CYS A 162 4.53 -0.07 -2.08
N HIS A 163 5.51 0.44 -2.82
CA HIS A 163 6.89 0.48 -2.36
C HIS A 163 7.03 1.43 -1.16
N LYS A 164 7.86 1.05 -0.21
CA LYS A 164 8.23 1.90 0.92
C LYS A 164 9.10 3.06 0.42
N GLU A 165 8.77 4.25 0.90
CA GLU A 165 9.66 5.41 0.82
C GLU A 165 10.05 5.80 2.25
N VAL A 166 11.33 5.80 2.55
CA VAL A 166 11.85 6.04 3.90
C VAL A 166 12.85 7.19 3.89
N LEU A 167 13.13 7.74 5.06
CA LEU A 167 14.16 8.77 5.21
C LEU A 167 15.54 8.19 4.91
N SER A 168 16.37 8.93 4.20
CA SER A 168 17.78 8.58 3.97
C SER A 168 18.64 8.93 5.18
N GLU A 169 18.25 10.01 5.88
CA GLU A 169 18.89 10.49 7.10
C GLU A 169 17.82 10.88 8.14
N PRO A 170 18.12 10.77 9.45
CA PRO A 170 17.11 10.98 10.51
C PRO A 170 16.46 12.37 10.51
N PHE A 171 17.17 13.41 10.08
CA PHE A 171 16.70 14.79 10.06
C PHE A 171 16.10 15.23 8.71
N GLU A 172 16.01 14.30 7.75
CA GLU A 172 15.43 14.58 6.46
C GLU A 172 13.94 14.94 6.59
N LYS A 173 13.51 15.99 5.89
CA LYS A 173 12.12 16.48 5.92
C LYS A 173 11.40 16.13 4.62
N LYS A 174 11.02 14.86 4.51
CA LYS A 174 10.21 14.38 3.39
C LYS A 174 9.13 13.42 3.89
N ALA A 175 8.16 13.13 3.04
CA ALA A 175 7.15 12.13 3.32
C ALA A 175 7.76 10.71 3.40
N VAL A 176 7.40 9.96 4.43
CA VAL A 176 7.58 8.53 4.52
C VAL A 176 6.31 7.86 4.03
N ILE A 177 6.44 6.85 3.16
CA ILE A 177 5.30 6.09 2.63
C ILE A 177 5.46 4.63 3.01
N LEU A 178 4.42 4.07 3.63
CA LEU A 178 4.39 2.67 4.04
C LEU A 178 3.11 1.99 3.53
N PRO A 179 3.15 0.69 3.20
CA PRO A 179 1.94 -0.08 2.92
C PRO A 179 0.95 0.01 4.08
N PHE A 180 -0.31 0.28 3.78
CA PHE A 180 -1.37 0.41 4.78
C PHE A 180 -2.73 0.12 4.14
N THR A 181 -3.75 -0.14 4.98
CA THR A 181 -5.15 -0.31 4.56
C THR A 181 -6.10 0.14 5.66
N ASP A 182 -7.38 0.25 5.35
CA ASP A 182 -8.38 0.85 6.23
C ASP A 182 -8.50 0.14 7.59
N ASP A 183 -8.42 -1.18 7.61
CA ASP A 183 -8.56 -2.02 8.83
C ASP A 183 -7.22 -2.46 9.43
N PHE A 184 -6.11 -1.85 8.98
CA PHE A 184 -4.77 -2.26 9.41
C PHE A 184 -4.58 -2.10 10.92
N ASP A 185 -4.93 -0.93 11.47
CA ASP A 185 -4.78 -0.67 12.91
C ASP A 185 -5.65 -1.59 13.77
N ASP A 186 -6.91 -1.78 13.37
CA ASP A 186 -7.84 -2.69 14.06
C ASP A 186 -7.32 -4.12 14.08
N THR A 187 -6.80 -4.58 12.95
CA THR A 187 -6.24 -5.93 12.80
C THR A 187 -4.97 -6.08 13.62
N PHE A 188 -4.10 -5.07 13.59
CA PHE A 188 -2.88 -5.02 14.36
C PHE A 188 -3.17 -5.03 15.87
N GLN A 189 -4.09 -4.17 16.32
CA GLN A 189 -4.49 -4.09 17.72
C GLN A 189 -5.09 -5.39 18.24
N LYS A 190 -5.95 -6.05 17.45
CA LYS A 190 -6.51 -7.37 17.81
C LYS A 190 -5.44 -8.44 17.99
N ARG A 191 -4.36 -8.36 17.19
CA ARG A 191 -3.29 -9.36 17.21
C ARG A 191 -2.25 -9.11 18.29
N TYR A 192 -1.87 -7.84 18.51
CA TYR A 192 -0.72 -7.46 19.33
C TYR A 192 -1.12 -6.72 20.63
N GLY A 193 -2.38 -6.30 20.77
CA GLY A 193 -2.90 -5.69 21.99
C GLY A 193 -2.66 -4.17 22.12
N PHE A 194 -2.11 -3.51 21.11
CA PHE A 194 -1.92 -2.06 21.05
C PHE A 194 -2.12 -1.52 19.65
N SER A 195 -2.44 -0.22 19.52
CA SER A 195 -2.63 0.45 18.23
C SER A 195 -1.28 0.83 17.62
N ILE A 196 -1.09 0.50 16.33
CA ILE A 196 0.10 0.94 15.58
C ILE A 196 0.13 2.47 15.44
N LEU A 197 -1.04 3.12 15.45
CA LEU A 197 -1.16 4.57 15.37
C LEU A 197 -0.61 5.26 16.62
N GLU A 198 -0.47 4.58 17.76
CA GLU A 198 0.15 5.16 18.96
C GLU A 198 1.67 5.24 18.86
N CYS A 199 2.28 4.48 17.95
CA CYS A 199 3.73 4.32 17.86
C CYS A 199 4.31 4.48 16.45
N ILE A 200 3.62 5.14 15.51
CA ILE A 200 4.13 5.43 14.16
C ILE A 200 5.55 6.02 14.17
N PRO A 201 5.91 7.01 15.02
CA PRO A 201 7.26 7.55 15.07
C PRO A 201 8.34 6.49 15.31
N GLU A 202 8.02 5.43 16.03
CA GLU A 202 8.96 4.34 16.33
C GLU A 202 9.20 3.41 15.13
N LEU A 203 8.35 3.47 14.09
CA LEU A 203 8.60 2.79 12.82
C LEU A 203 9.70 3.48 12.00
N ILE A 204 9.88 4.78 12.22
CA ILE A 204 10.75 5.64 11.42
C ILE A 204 12.12 5.81 12.10
N TRP A 205 12.12 6.17 13.38
CA TRP A 205 13.34 6.45 14.14
C TRP A 205 13.62 5.38 15.17
N GLU A 206 14.90 5.15 15.43
CA GLU A 206 15.35 4.33 16.57
C GLU A 206 15.17 5.11 17.87
N ARG A 207 14.80 4.42 18.94
CA ARG A 207 14.72 5.02 20.27
C ARG A 207 16.12 5.42 20.78
N GLU A 208 16.20 6.52 21.53
CA GLU A 208 17.44 7.06 22.10
C GLU A 208 18.17 6.04 22.99
N ASN A 209 17.43 5.24 23.76
CA ASN A 209 17.98 4.20 24.62
C ASN A 209 18.45 2.92 23.89
N GLY A 210 18.33 2.87 22.57
CA GLY A 210 18.69 1.74 21.71
C GLY A 210 17.74 0.54 21.82
N GLU A 211 16.62 0.65 22.55
CA GLU A 211 15.59 -0.40 22.58
C GLU A 211 14.88 -0.47 21.24
N ILE A 212 14.67 -1.70 20.79
CA ILE A 212 13.91 -1.94 19.57
C ILE A 212 12.41 -1.82 19.90
N SER A 213 11.70 -1.01 19.12
CA SER A 213 10.26 -0.87 19.27
C SER A 213 9.53 -2.17 18.96
N GLN A 214 8.56 -2.55 19.79
CA GLN A 214 7.66 -3.67 19.51
C GLN A 214 6.86 -3.49 18.22
N ALA A 215 6.67 -2.25 17.77
CA ALA A 215 6.00 -1.96 16.51
C ALA A 215 6.79 -2.39 15.27
N ARG A 216 8.11 -2.67 15.41
CA ARG A 216 8.97 -3.11 14.30
C ARG A 216 9.09 -4.64 14.18
N TYR A 217 8.59 -5.39 15.16
CA TYR A 217 8.55 -6.85 15.17
C TYR A 217 7.17 -7.39 14.82
#